data_b08c33767685f1ccbc70306532822672
#
_entry.id   b08c33767685f1ccbc70306532822672
#
_cell.length_a   1.000
_cell.length_b   1.000
_cell.length_c   1.000
_cell.angle_alpha   90.00
_cell.angle_beta   90.00
_cell.angle_gamma   90.00
#
_symmetry.space_group_name_H-M   'P 1'
#
loop_
_entity.id
_entity.type
_entity.pdbx_description
1 polymer ?
#
loop_
_entity_poly.entity_id
_entity_poly.type
_entity_poly.pdbx_seq_one_letter_code
_entity_poly.pdbx_strand_id
1 'polypeptide(L)'
;MVEGREEYVGYYQQAMEAMPAPSSVQDVATDFGTVRVYIWDAGNAAADRDSYPIVLLPGRSSGVPMWSANVSALIHSRQVIAFDALGDAGLSVQSAPLTSMGDQAAWIDQVVTAVAPRGVHLVGHSFSGATATAYARLHPQRVRSLTLLEPVFTFAYPPVAKLGWVTIAALPGLPESLRNKALGRIAGEDSAGSDPLALMIKAGSEHFDADLPTPSPLTKGEAEALTMPVYVAIAGRESLAGGRKAAERAEELLPGARVQIWKDATHSLPMQEAEPLAQVLEPFWHQAESAR
;
A
#
# COMPACT_ATOMS: atom_id res chain seq x y z
N MET A 1 4.17 16.92 19.58
CA MET A 1 3.72 16.86 18.15
C MET A 1 4.78 17.38 17.17
N VAL A 2 5.43 18.52 17.37
CA VAL A 2 6.48 19.02 16.44
C VAL A 2 7.71 18.11 16.47
N GLU A 3 8.21 17.78 17.64
CA GLU A 3 9.41 16.97 17.87
C GLU A 3 9.29 15.54 17.28
N GLY A 4 8.18 14.85 17.49
CA GLY A 4 7.98 13.51 16.94
C GLY A 4 7.79 13.49 15.41
N ARG A 5 7.29 14.59 14.82
CA ARG A 5 7.24 14.74 13.37
C ARG A 5 8.63 14.93 12.76
N GLU A 6 9.51 15.67 13.42
CA GLU A 6 10.90 15.86 12.99
C GLU A 6 11.67 14.53 13.03
N GLU A 7 11.47 13.74 14.07
CA GLU A 7 12.03 12.39 14.17
C GLU A 7 11.58 11.48 13.03
N TYR A 8 10.27 11.43 12.76
CA TYR A 8 9.71 10.67 11.63
C TYR A 8 10.31 11.11 10.30
N VAL A 9 10.37 12.41 10.05
CA VAL A 9 10.95 12.96 8.80
C VAL A 9 12.41 12.61 8.66
N GLY A 10 13.18 12.61 9.75
CA GLY A 10 14.57 12.17 9.75
C GLY A 10 14.73 10.71 9.32
N TYR A 11 13.96 9.80 9.88
CA TYR A 11 13.96 8.39 9.47
C TYR A 11 13.41 8.19 8.06
N TYR A 12 12.38 8.94 7.67
CA TYR A 12 11.86 8.93 6.31
C TYR A 12 12.94 9.26 5.28
N GLN A 13 13.70 10.34 5.51
CA GLN A 13 14.79 10.75 4.63
C GLN A 13 15.89 9.68 4.55
N GLN A 14 16.30 9.11 5.69
CA GLN A 14 17.27 8.01 5.71
C GLN A 14 16.77 6.77 4.96
N ALA A 15 15.50 6.41 5.11
CA ALA A 15 14.92 5.29 4.38
C ALA A 15 14.81 5.58 2.87
N MET A 16 14.55 6.83 2.47
CA MET A 16 14.56 7.25 1.06
C MET A 16 15.96 7.18 0.43
N GLU A 17 17.05 7.34 1.19
CA GLU A 17 18.41 7.20 0.68
C GLU A 17 18.72 5.77 0.17
N ALA A 18 18.02 4.76 0.67
CA ALA A 18 18.12 3.38 0.20
C ALA A 18 17.36 3.12 -1.11
N MET A 19 16.54 4.07 -1.57
CA MET A 19 15.78 3.95 -2.81
C MET A 19 16.57 4.51 -4.00
N PRO A 20 16.29 4.05 -5.24
CA PRO A 20 16.73 4.78 -6.43
C PRO A 20 16.25 6.23 -6.36
N ALA A 21 17.06 7.18 -6.83
CA ALA A 21 16.64 8.57 -6.88
C ALA A 21 15.39 8.70 -7.79
N PRO A 22 14.31 9.36 -7.35
CA PRO A 22 13.15 9.60 -8.20
C PRO A 22 13.50 10.55 -9.36
N SER A 23 12.92 10.30 -10.53
CA SER A 23 13.04 11.19 -11.69
C SER A 23 12.39 12.54 -11.44
N SER A 24 11.30 12.55 -10.67
CA SER A 24 10.65 13.77 -10.20
C SER A 24 9.91 13.57 -8.89
N VAL A 25 9.77 14.65 -8.14
CA VAL A 25 8.96 14.74 -6.92
C VAL A 25 8.05 15.95 -7.07
N GLN A 26 6.76 15.77 -6.81
CA GLN A 26 5.80 16.86 -6.92
C GLN A 26 4.74 16.79 -5.83
N ASP A 27 4.17 17.94 -5.52
CA ASP A 27 3.04 18.06 -4.61
C ASP A 27 1.77 18.29 -5.43
N VAL A 28 0.81 17.37 -5.35
CA VAL A 28 -0.46 17.44 -6.05
C VAL A 28 -1.53 17.95 -5.09
N ALA A 29 -2.14 19.09 -5.43
CA ALA A 29 -3.26 19.63 -4.67
C ALA A 29 -4.54 18.82 -4.95
N THR A 30 -5.27 18.50 -3.87
CA THR A 30 -6.57 17.84 -3.90
C THR A 30 -7.57 18.59 -3.02
N ASP A 31 -8.84 18.24 -3.10
CA ASP A 31 -9.88 18.80 -2.23
C ASP A 31 -9.67 18.46 -0.74
N PHE A 32 -8.84 17.43 -0.46
CA PHE A 32 -8.59 16.94 0.90
C PHE A 32 -7.21 17.32 1.44
N GLY A 33 -6.37 17.94 0.62
CA GLY A 33 -5.01 18.33 1.00
C GLY A 33 -4.00 18.21 -0.13
N THR A 34 -2.74 18.25 0.22
CA THR A 34 -1.63 18.17 -0.73
C THR A 34 -0.95 16.81 -0.61
N VAL A 35 -0.84 16.09 -1.73
CA VAL A 35 -0.23 14.75 -1.78
C VAL A 35 1.17 14.83 -2.33
N ARG A 36 2.16 14.34 -1.57
CA ARG A 36 3.54 14.18 -2.00
C ARG A 36 3.66 12.93 -2.89
N VAL A 37 4.02 13.16 -4.16
CA VAL A 37 4.15 12.13 -5.21
C VAL A 37 5.58 12.00 -5.65
N TYR A 38 6.07 10.77 -5.75
CA TYR A 38 7.38 10.40 -6.28
C TYR A 38 7.20 9.60 -7.57
N ILE A 39 7.99 9.93 -8.59
CA ILE A 39 7.93 9.29 -9.90
C ILE A 39 9.32 8.78 -10.26
N TRP A 40 9.40 7.54 -10.65
CA TRP A 40 10.58 6.90 -11.23
C TRP A 40 10.25 6.50 -12.66
N ASP A 41 10.93 7.10 -13.61
CA ASP A 41 10.79 6.71 -15.01
C ASP A 41 11.48 5.36 -15.25
N ALA A 42 10.98 4.61 -16.22
CA ALA A 42 11.58 3.34 -16.58
C ALA A 42 13.04 3.52 -17.03
N GLY A 43 13.95 2.77 -16.41
CA GLY A 43 15.39 2.91 -16.61
C GLY A 43 15.91 2.43 -17.96
N ASN A 44 15.06 1.77 -18.77
CA ASN A 44 15.43 1.23 -20.08
C ASN A 44 14.68 1.95 -21.21
N ALA A 45 15.41 2.44 -22.23
CA ALA A 45 14.81 3.03 -23.43
C ALA A 45 13.92 2.06 -24.23
N ALA A 46 14.03 0.76 -23.98
CA ALA A 46 13.16 -0.28 -24.52
C ALA A 46 11.91 -0.53 -23.65
N ALA A 47 11.82 0.12 -22.48
CA ALA A 47 10.59 0.11 -21.70
C ALA A 47 9.50 0.74 -22.56
N ASP A 48 8.45 -0.02 -22.75
CA ASP A 48 7.33 0.36 -23.62
C ASP A 48 6.72 1.69 -23.08
N ARG A 49 6.98 2.79 -23.80
CA ARG A 49 6.41 4.11 -23.46
C ARG A 49 4.90 4.14 -23.51
N ASP A 50 4.30 3.13 -24.12
CA ASP A 50 2.85 2.97 -24.21
C ASP A 50 2.28 2.14 -23.05
N SER A 51 3.13 1.51 -22.22
CA SER A 51 2.70 0.79 -21.02
C SER A 51 2.06 1.72 -19.98
N TYR A 52 1.17 1.17 -19.16
CA TYR A 52 0.57 1.92 -18.07
C TYR A 52 1.52 1.95 -16.87
N PRO A 53 1.64 3.10 -16.17
CA PRO A 53 2.45 3.19 -14.98
C PRO A 53 1.87 2.36 -13.84
N ILE A 54 2.76 1.97 -12.91
CA ILE A 54 2.39 1.32 -11.66
C ILE A 54 2.23 2.39 -10.60
N VAL A 55 1.10 2.38 -9.88
CA VAL A 55 0.89 3.22 -8.71
C VAL A 55 0.94 2.36 -7.45
N LEU A 56 1.80 2.71 -6.51
CA LEU A 56 2.05 2.02 -5.25
C LEU A 56 1.46 2.80 -4.07
N LEU A 57 0.49 2.20 -3.37
CA LEU A 57 -0.11 2.74 -2.15
C LEU A 57 0.48 2.03 -0.93
N PRO A 58 1.20 2.75 -0.04
CA PRO A 58 1.87 2.15 1.11
C PRO A 58 0.87 1.67 2.17
N GLY A 59 1.32 0.73 3.00
CA GLY A 59 0.61 0.34 4.22
C GLY A 59 0.56 1.47 5.25
N ARG A 60 -0.29 1.32 6.25
CA ARG A 60 -0.46 2.30 7.32
C ARG A 60 0.86 2.57 8.05
N SER A 61 1.13 3.82 8.36
CA SER A 61 2.33 4.34 9.04
C SER A 61 3.65 4.11 8.30
N SER A 62 3.62 3.61 7.06
CA SER A 62 4.81 3.16 6.34
C SER A 62 5.37 4.17 5.34
N GLY A 63 4.56 5.05 4.77
CA GLY A 63 4.99 5.98 3.73
C GLY A 63 5.61 5.31 2.49
N VAL A 64 6.04 6.13 1.54
CA VAL A 64 6.67 5.67 0.29
C VAL A 64 7.92 4.82 0.50
N PRO A 65 8.78 5.06 1.51
CA PRO A 65 10.02 4.29 1.68
C PRO A 65 9.84 2.78 1.85
N MET A 66 8.66 2.29 2.27
CA MET A 66 8.40 0.85 2.35
C MET A 66 8.56 0.13 1.01
N TRP A 67 8.45 0.85 -0.09
CA TRP A 67 8.53 0.31 -1.45
C TRP A 67 9.97 0.24 -2.00
N SER A 68 11.00 0.50 -1.19
CA SER A 68 12.40 0.57 -1.62
C SER A 68 12.81 -0.61 -2.51
N ALA A 69 12.66 -1.83 -2.03
CA ALA A 69 13.00 -3.03 -2.78
C ALA A 69 12.13 -3.22 -4.04
N ASN A 70 10.83 -2.90 -3.93
CA ASN A 70 9.88 -3.04 -5.03
C ASN A 70 10.14 -2.02 -6.16
N VAL A 71 10.42 -0.75 -5.82
CA VAL A 71 10.78 0.26 -6.83
C VAL A 71 12.00 -0.21 -7.61
N SER A 72 13.05 -0.67 -6.92
CA SER A 72 14.27 -1.17 -7.56
C SER A 72 14.01 -2.32 -8.54
N ALA A 73 13.10 -3.24 -8.19
CA ALA A 73 12.73 -4.37 -9.04
C ALA A 73 11.87 -3.95 -10.26
N LEU A 74 11.03 -2.92 -10.12
CA LEU A 74 9.99 -2.56 -11.08
C LEU A 74 10.40 -1.49 -12.11
N ILE A 75 11.30 -0.56 -11.75
CA ILE A 75 11.69 0.56 -12.64
C ILE A 75 12.40 0.13 -13.92
N HIS A 76 12.80 -1.14 -14.04
CA HIS A 76 13.43 -1.65 -15.25
C HIS A 76 12.44 -1.76 -16.41
N SER A 77 11.17 -2.00 -16.13
CA SER A 77 10.14 -2.29 -17.14
C SER A 77 9.10 -1.19 -17.31
N ARG A 78 8.78 -0.44 -16.23
CA ARG A 78 7.68 0.52 -16.22
C ARG A 78 8.00 1.76 -15.39
N GLN A 79 7.28 2.85 -15.68
CA GLN A 79 7.22 3.97 -14.76
C GLN A 79 6.55 3.54 -13.46
N VAL A 80 7.18 3.88 -12.33
CA VAL A 80 6.64 3.64 -10.99
C VAL A 80 6.29 4.98 -10.36
N ILE A 81 5.10 5.08 -9.80
CA ILE A 81 4.59 6.23 -9.08
C ILE A 81 4.23 5.76 -7.67
N ALA A 82 4.71 6.45 -6.66
CA ALA A 82 4.29 6.19 -5.29
C ALA A 82 3.98 7.51 -4.59
N PHE A 83 3.05 7.49 -3.65
CA PHE A 83 2.72 8.67 -2.88
C PHE A 83 2.32 8.32 -1.44
N ASP A 84 2.59 9.25 -0.54
CA ASP A 84 2.17 9.14 0.84
C ASP A 84 0.67 9.37 0.95
N ALA A 85 -0.02 8.49 1.66
CA ALA A 85 -1.46 8.59 1.83
C ALA A 85 -1.86 9.82 2.65
N LEU A 86 -2.94 10.50 2.24
CA LEU A 86 -3.56 11.54 3.08
C LEU A 86 -4.16 10.91 4.35
N GLY A 87 -3.99 11.61 5.47
CA GLY A 87 -4.52 11.17 6.77
C GLY A 87 -3.70 10.09 7.46
N ASP A 88 -2.51 9.78 6.96
CA ASP A 88 -1.57 8.84 7.56
C ASP A 88 -0.17 9.46 7.70
N ALA A 89 0.75 8.72 8.32
CA ALA A 89 2.15 9.13 8.41
C ALA A 89 2.77 9.24 7.01
N GLY A 90 3.43 10.36 6.74
CA GLY A 90 4.02 10.67 5.45
C GLY A 90 4.36 12.16 5.33
N LEU A 91 4.72 12.56 4.13
CA LEU A 91 4.99 13.95 3.78
C LEU A 91 3.80 14.64 3.09
N SER A 92 2.69 13.91 2.83
CA SER A 92 1.41 14.49 2.42
C SER A 92 0.78 15.28 3.56
N VAL A 93 0.03 16.31 3.23
CA VAL A 93 -0.59 17.22 4.21
C VAL A 93 -2.09 17.25 4.01
N GLN A 94 -2.83 16.66 4.94
CA GLN A 94 -4.30 16.71 4.96
C GLN A 94 -4.79 18.10 5.41
N SER A 95 -5.80 18.63 4.72
CA SER A 95 -6.43 19.91 5.03
C SER A 95 -7.96 19.83 5.21
N ALA A 96 -8.57 18.71 4.83
CA ALA A 96 -10.00 18.46 5.05
C ALA A 96 -10.22 17.05 5.62
N PRO A 97 -11.29 16.79 6.38
CA PRO A 97 -11.58 15.47 6.95
C PRO A 97 -11.78 14.39 5.86
N LEU A 98 -11.29 13.18 6.14
CA LEU A 98 -11.53 11.97 5.35
C LEU A 98 -12.51 11.08 6.12
N THR A 99 -13.79 11.15 5.79
CA THR A 99 -14.87 10.55 6.59
C THR A 99 -15.42 9.25 6.02
N SER A 100 -15.06 8.94 4.78
CA SER A 100 -15.54 7.76 4.06
C SER A 100 -14.48 7.15 3.14
N MET A 101 -14.69 5.90 2.74
CA MET A 101 -13.88 5.27 1.69
C MET A 101 -14.11 5.95 0.32
N GLY A 102 -15.21 6.67 0.15
CA GLY A 102 -15.44 7.54 -1.01
C GLY A 102 -14.48 8.73 -1.04
N ASP A 103 -14.23 9.37 0.11
CA ASP A 103 -13.26 10.47 0.21
C ASP A 103 -11.84 9.97 -0.09
N GLN A 104 -11.51 8.75 0.39
CA GLN A 104 -10.26 8.09 0.06
C GLN A 104 -10.12 7.88 -1.46
N ALA A 105 -11.15 7.40 -2.12
CA ALA A 105 -11.15 7.22 -3.57
C ALA A 105 -11.06 8.56 -4.33
N ALA A 106 -11.72 9.61 -3.83
CA ALA A 106 -11.78 10.91 -4.49
C ALA A 106 -10.41 11.60 -4.55
N TRP A 107 -9.65 11.67 -3.44
CA TRP A 107 -8.33 12.27 -3.50
C TRP A 107 -7.35 11.44 -4.35
N ILE A 108 -7.46 10.10 -4.34
CA ILE A 108 -6.66 9.23 -5.21
C ILE A 108 -6.96 9.52 -6.68
N ASP A 109 -8.24 9.69 -7.06
CA ASP A 109 -8.62 10.01 -8.43
C ASP A 109 -8.04 11.35 -8.90
N GLN A 110 -8.03 12.34 -8.04
CA GLN A 110 -7.42 13.64 -8.33
C GLN A 110 -5.91 13.52 -8.57
N VAL A 111 -5.20 12.73 -7.73
CA VAL A 111 -3.77 12.47 -7.91
C VAL A 111 -3.53 11.68 -9.20
N VAL A 112 -4.21 10.55 -9.39
CA VAL A 112 -4.04 9.70 -10.58
C VAL A 112 -4.36 10.48 -11.86
N THR A 113 -5.40 11.31 -11.85
CA THR A 113 -5.75 12.16 -13.00
C THR A 113 -4.63 13.16 -13.33
N ALA A 114 -3.97 13.70 -12.32
CA ALA A 114 -2.88 14.66 -12.51
C ALA A 114 -1.59 14.01 -13.06
N VAL A 115 -1.24 12.80 -12.57
CA VAL A 115 0.08 12.19 -12.86
C VAL A 115 0.02 11.04 -13.87
N ALA A 116 -1.15 10.40 -14.04
CA ALA A 116 -1.33 9.24 -14.92
C ALA A 116 -2.71 9.24 -15.60
N PRO A 117 -3.06 10.23 -16.42
CA PRO A 117 -4.43 10.43 -16.93
C PRO A 117 -4.95 9.30 -17.82
N ARG A 118 -4.06 8.46 -18.40
CA ARG A 118 -4.45 7.30 -19.21
C ARG A 118 -4.93 6.11 -18.39
N GLY A 119 -4.66 6.09 -17.07
CA GLY A 119 -4.94 5.00 -16.14
C GLY A 119 -3.67 4.31 -15.64
N VAL A 120 -3.83 3.39 -14.69
CA VAL A 120 -2.73 2.81 -13.91
C VAL A 120 -2.90 1.32 -13.64
N HIS A 121 -1.80 0.62 -13.39
CA HIS A 121 -1.80 -0.60 -12.59
C HIS A 121 -1.70 -0.20 -11.13
N LEU A 122 -2.76 -0.46 -10.37
CA LEU A 122 -2.86 -0.03 -8.98
C LEU A 122 -2.42 -1.15 -8.03
N VAL A 123 -1.51 -0.84 -7.13
CA VAL A 123 -1.00 -1.76 -6.10
C VAL A 123 -1.29 -1.19 -4.72
N GLY A 124 -1.98 -1.93 -3.87
CA GLY A 124 -2.25 -1.53 -2.49
C GLY A 124 -1.78 -2.58 -1.48
N HIS A 125 -1.04 -2.14 -0.47
CA HIS A 125 -0.60 -2.99 0.64
C HIS A 125 -1.40 -2.71 1.91
N SER A 126 -1.71 -3.76 2.65
CA SER A 126 -2.32 -3.66 3.99
C SER A 126 -3.62 -2.85 3.98
N PHE A 127 -3.73 -1.81 4.79
CA PHE A 127 -4.87 -0.89 4.82
C PHE A 127 -5.14 -0.25 3.45
N SER A 128 -4.09 0.13 2.74
CA SER A 128 -4.24 0.67 1.38
C SER A 128 -4.71 -0.37 0.36
N GLY A 129 -4.72 -1.65 0.68
CA GLY A 129 -5.45 -2.66 -0.10
C GLY A 129 -6.95 -2.38 -0.15
N ALA A 130 -7.57 -2.05 0.99
CA ALA A 130 -8.98 -1.65 1.03
C ALA A 130 -9.21 -0.29 0.35
N THR A 131 -8.30 0.67 0.53
CA THR A 131 -8.37 1.98 -0.13
C THR A 131 -8.25 1.85 -1.65
N ALA A 132 -7.29 1.06 -2.14
CA ALA A 132 -7.13 0.75 -3.56
C ALA A 132 -8.37 0.06 -4.14
N THR A 133 -8.97 -0.85 -3.38
CA THR A 133 -10.20 -1.54 -3.76
C THR A 133 -11.37 -0.56 -3.88
N ALA A 134 -11.52 0.37 -2.94
CA ALA A 134 -12.56 1.40 -3.00
C ALA A 134 -12.38 2.31 -4.22
N TYR A 135 -11.14 2.74 -4.50
CA TYR A 135 -10.84 3.52 -5.68
C TYR A 135 -11.12 2.76 -6.98
N ALA A 136 -10.64 1.52 -7.11
CA ALA A 136 -10.85 0.70 -8.29
C ALA A 136 -12.34 0.44 -8.57
N ARG A 137 -13.15 0.28 -7.52
CA ARG A 137 -14.60 0.09 -7.63
C ARG A 137 -15.33 1.35 -8.08
N LEU A 138 -14.92 2.52 -7.59
CA LEU A 138 -15.57 3.80 -7.88
C LEU A 138 -15.08 4.42 -9.21
N HIS A 139 -13.84 4.11 -9.62
CA HIS A 139 -13.21 4.61 -10.83
C HIS A 139 -12.62 3.49 -11.70
N PRO A 140 -13.42 2.45 -12.09
CA PRO A 140 -12.90 1.26 -12.78
C PRO A 140 -12.26 1.58 -14.14
N GLN A 141 -12.64 2.70 -14.77
CA GLN A 141 -12.06 3.16 -16.04
C GLN A 141 -10.62 3.67 -15.89
N ARG A 142 -10.18 4.02 -14.67
CA ARG A 142 -8.83 4.49 -14.36
C ARG A 142 -7.85 3.36 -14.02
N VAL A 143 -8.37 2.17 -13.69
CA VAL A 143 -7.55 1.06 -13.19
C VAL A 143 -7.48 -0.05 -14.22
N ARG A 144 -6.29 -0.27 -14.78
CA ARG A 144 -6.03 -1.34 -15.76
C ARG A 144 -5.97 -2.70 -15.11
N SER A 145 -5.39 -2.77 -13.92
CA SER A 145 -5.44 -3.93 -13.04
C SER A 145 -5.29 -3.51 -11.60
N LEU A 146 -5.78 -4.32 -10.68
CA LEU A 146 -5.68 -4.14 -9.25
C LEU A 146 -4.83 -5.25 -8.63
N THR A 147 -3.77 -4.87 -7.92
CA THR A 147 -2.90 -5.79 -7.17
C THR A 147 -3.07 -5.51 -5.68
N LEU A 148 -3.44 -6.52 -4.92
CA LEU A 148 -3.70 -6.45 -3.49
C LEU A 148 -2.69 -7.32 -2.74
N LEU A 149 -1.82 -6.68 -1.96
CA LEU A 149 -0.76 -7.34 -1.20
C LEU A 149 -1.12 -7.32 0.29
N GLU A 150 -1.43 -8.49 0.85
CA GLU A 150 -1.87 -8.62 2.25
C GLU A 150 -3.00 -7.61 2.61
N PRO A 151 -4.09 -7.54 1.83
CA PRO A 151 -5.08 -6.46 1.92
C PRO A 151 -5.96 -6.60 3.16
N VAL A 152 -5.66 -5.81 4.18
CA VAL A 152 -6.39 -5.81 5.45
C VAL A 152 -7.78 -5.20 5.26
N PHE A 153 -8.80 -5.72 5.91
CA PHE A 153 -10.22 -5.32 5.80
C PHE A 153 -10.86 -5.47 4.41
N THR A 154 -10.18 -6.10 3.46
CA THR A 154 -10.73 -6.23 2.09
C THR A 154 -11.58 -7.50 1.93
N PHE A 155 -11.09 -8.65 2.37
CA PHE A 155 -11.79 -9.94 2.25
C PHE A 155 -12.21 -10.51 3.60
N ALA A 156 -11.51 -10.14 4.66
CA ALA A 156 -11.81 -10.54 6.02
C ALA A 156 -11.41 -9.45 7.02
N TYR A 157 -11.96 -9.50 8.21
CA TYR A 157 -11.40 -8.74 9.33
C TYR A 157 -10.08 -9.37 9.79
N PRO A 158 -9.13 -8.56 10.28
CA PRO A 158 -7.91 -9.08 10.89
C PRO A 158 -8.24 -10.13 11.97
N PRO A 159 -7.40 -11.16 12.13
CA PRO A 159 -7.57 -12.11 13.23
C PRO A 159 -7.60 -11.39 14.59
N VAL A 160 -8.53 -11.77 15.46
CA VAL A 160 -8.75 -11.10 16.76
C VAL A 160 -7.46 -10.98 17.59
N ALA A 161 -6.63 -12.04 17.58
CA ALA A 161 -5.34 -12.03 18.25
C ALA A 161 -4.39 -10.95 17.70
N LYS A 162 -4.41 -10.70 16.38
CA LYS A 162 -3.60 -9.66 15.73
C LYS A 162 -4.17 -8.27 16.00
N LEU A 163 -5.48 -8.12 15.98
CA LEU A 163 -6.15 -6.87 16.32
C LEU A 163 -5.78 -6.41 17.74
N GLY A 164 -5.65 -7.35 18.67
CA GLY A 164 -5.17 -7.06 20.02
C GLY A 164 -3.76 -6.44 20.03
N TRP A 165 -2.84 -6.94 19.20
CA TRP A 165 -1.50 -6.36 19.09
C TRP A 165 -1.50 -4.97 18.43
N VAL A 166 -2.35 -4.74 17.42
CA VAL A 166 -2.54 -3.41 16.81
C VAL A 166 -3.04 -2.41 17.85
N THR A 167 -4.04 -2.81 18.65
CA THR A 167 -4.56 -1.97 19.75
C THR A 167 -3.48 -1.67 20.79
N ILE A 168 -2.70 -2.68 21.17
CA ILE A 168 -1.59 -2.49 22.12
C ILE A 168 -0.56 -1.50 21.54
N ALA A 169 -0.13 -1.67 20.29
CA ALA A 169 0.84 -0.77 19.67
C ALA A 169 0.38 0.69 19.61
N ALA A 170 -0.92 0.92 19.53
CA ALA A 170 -1.53 2.26 19.45
C ALA A 170 -1.77 2.92 20.83
N LEU A 171 -1.54 2.21 21.98
CA LEU A 171 -1.80 2.78 23.29
C LEU A 171 -0.79 3.89 23.63
N PRO A 172 -1.25 5.09 24.03
CA PRO A 172 -0.38 6.15 24.51
C PRO A 172 0.35 5.73 25.81
N GLY A 173 1.62 6.14 25.95
CA GLY A 173 2.40 5.89 27.16
C GLY A 173 2.84 4.43 27.37
N LEU A 174 2.69 3.57 26.36
CA LEU A 174 3.15 2.19 26.44
C LEU A 174 4.69 2.14 26.53
N PRO A 175 5.27 1.29 27.42
CA PRO A 175 6.70 1.07 27.46
C PRO A 175 7.24 0.64 26.09
N GLU A 176 8.38 1.21 25.69
CA GLU A 176 8.98 0.99 24.36
C GLU A 176 9.18 -0.50 24.03
N SER A 177 9.66 -1.29 24.99
CA SER A 177 9.86 -2.73 24.83
C SER A 177 8.58 -3.48 24.48
N LEU A 178 7.44 -3.05 25.04
CA LEU A 178 6.13 -3.66 24.78
C LEU A 178 5.59 -3.23 23.41
N ARG A 179 5.81 -1.98 23.02
CA ARG A 179 5.44 -1.45 21.71
C ARG A 179 6.24 -2.15 20.60
N ASN A 180 7.57 -2.26 20.76
CA ASN A 180 8.43 -2.96 19.81
C ASN A 180 8.00 -4.44 19.65
N LYS A 181 7.65 -5.10 20.74
CA LYS A 181 7.10 -6.46 20.71
C LYS A 181 5.77 -6.52 19.96
N ALA A 182 4.89 -5.55 20.15
CA ALA A 182 3.60 -5.48 19.44
C ALA A 182 3.82 -5.25 17.95
N LEU A 183 4.68 -4.30 17.56
CA LEU A 183 5.01 -4.02 16.18
C LEU A 183 5.67 -5.22 15.49
N GLY A 184 6.62 -5.90 16.13
CA GLY A 184 7.21 -7.14 15.63
C GLY A 184 6.17 -8.25 15.41
N ARG A 185 5.19 -8.39 16.32
CA ARG A 185 4.07 -9.33 16.15
C ARG A 185 3.12 -8.95 15.01
N ILE A 186 2.99 -7.68 14.71
CA ILE A 186 2.21 -7.17 13.57
C ILE A 186 2.95 -7.44 12.26
N ALA A 187 4.22 -7.04 12.17
CA ALA A 187 5.06 -7.25 11.00
C ALA A 187 5.35 -8.73 10.71
N GLY A 188 5.31 -9.57 11.75
CA GLY A 188 5.70 -10.97 11.67
C GLY A 188 7.22 -11.18 11.70
N GLU A 189 7.94 -10.21 12.23
CA GLU A 189 9.41 -10.23 12.36
C GLU A 189 9.83 -9.85 13.78
N ASP A 190 10.90 -10.46 14.27
CA ASP A 190 11.51 -10.08 15.57
C ASP A 190 12.41 -8.83 15.43
N SER A 191 12.05 -7.88 14.57
CA SER A 191 12.86 -6.72 14.27
C SER A 191 12.67 -5.60 15.30
N ALA A 192 13.46 -5.67 16.35
CA ALA A 192 13.92 -4.46 17.07
C ALA A 192 15.14 -3.90 16.28
N GLY A 193 14.96 -3.61 14.98
CA GLY A 193 16.08 -3.22 14.13
C GLY A 193 16.40 -1.74 14.24
N SER A 194 17.67 -1.41 14.10
CA SER A 194 18.19 -0.06 13.81
C SER A 194 17.99 0.33 12.34
N ASP A 195 17.17 -0.40 11.60
CA ASP A 195 16.82 -0.13 10.21
C ASP A 195 15.97 1.15 10.13
N PRO A 196 16.35 2.14 9.31
CA PRO A 196 15.61 3.40 9.14
C PRO A 196 14.14 3.21 8.81
N LEU A 197 13.78 2.21 8.00
CA LEU A 197 12.38 1.91 7.67
C LEU A 197 11.58 1.46 8.91
N ALA A 198 12.14 0.56 9.71
CA ALA A 198 11.49 0.09 10.93
C ALA A 198 11.32 1.24 11.95
N LEU A 199 12.35 2.10 12.10
CA LEU A 199 12.30 3.28 12.96
C LEU A 199 11.28 4.29 12.46
N MET A 200 11.17 4.51 11.15
CA MET A 200 10.18 5.37 10.52
C MET A 200 8.76 4.88 10.79
N ILE A 201 8.48 3.59 10.59
CA ILE A 201 7.15 2.99 10.83
C ILE A 201 6.79 3.12 12.32
N LYS A 202 7.75 2.89 13.21
CA LYS A 202 7.57 3.08 14.65
C LYS A 202 7.19 4.52 14.97
N ALA A 203 8.00 5.49 14.54
CA ALA A 203 7.72 6.92 14.75
C ALA A 203 6.39 7.35 14.12
N GLY A 204 6.06 6.84 12.92
CA GLY A 204 4.78 7.05 12.28
C GLY A 204 3.60 6.56 13.13
N SER A 205 3.71 5.38 13.72
CA SER A 205 2.68 4.82 14.60
C SER A 205 2.56 5.54 15.97
N GLU A 206 3.60 6.21 16.41
CA GLU A 206 3.66 6.90 17.70
C GLU A 206 3.21 8.36 17.63
N HIS A 207 3.49 9.03 16.52
CA HIS A 207 3.39 10.49 16.45
C HIS A 207 2.32 10.99 15.45
N PHE A 208 1.69 10.09 14.70
CA PHE A 208 0.61 10.44 13.79
C PHE A 208 -0.72 9.82 14.25
N ASP A 209 -1.69 10.67 14.49
CA ASP A 209 -3.08 10.26 14.72
C ASP A 209 -3.77 10.13 13.35
N ALA A 210 -3.95 8.90 12.89
CA ALA A 210 -4.67 8.63 11.66
C ALA A 210 -6.16 8.43 11.94
N ASP A 211 -6.94 9.50 11.79
CA ASP A 211 -8.41 9.47 11.87
C ASP A 211 -8.99 9.12 10.50
N LEU A 212 -8.80 7.87 10.10
CA LEU A 212 -9.24 7.35 8.81
C LEU A 212 -10.50 6.48 8.97
N PRO A 213 -11.40 6.50 7.98
CA PRO A 213 -12.58 5.64 7.98
C PRO A 213 -12.15 4.17 7.99
N THR A 214 -12.70 3.39 8.92
CA THR A 214 -12.41 1.96 9.01
C THR A 214 -13.13 1.21 7.88
N PRO A 215 -12.41 0.53 6.98
CA PRO A 215 -13.04 -0.26 5.92
C PRO A 215 -13.76 -1.47 6.48
N SER A 216 -14.68 -2.01 5.69
CA SER A 216 -15.32 -3.30 5.94
C SER A 216 -15.04 -4.27 4.78
N PRO A 217 -15.02 -5.58 5.04
CA PRO A 217 -14.85 -6.57 3.98
C PRO A 217 -15.89 -6.42 2.87
N LEU A 218 -15.44 -6.64 1.63
CA LEU A 218 -16.26 -6.53 0.42
C LEU A 218 -17.53 -7.39 0.51
N THR A 219 -18.64 -6.78 0.16
CA THR A 219 -19.86 -7.48 -0.18
C THR A 219 -19.80 -8.03 -1.62
N LYS A 220 -20.67 -8.95 -1.97
CA LYS A 220 -20.76 -9.49 -3.33
C LYS A 220 -21.03 -8.37 -4.36
N GLY A 221 -21.99 -7.48 -4.07
CA GLY A 221 -22.33 -6.38 -4.97
C GLY A 221 -21.17 -5.39 -5.19
N GLU A 222 -20.32 -5.19 -4.17
CA GLU A 222 -19.14 -4.35 -4.31
C GLU A 222 -18.04 -5.04 -5.12
N ALA A 223 -17.88 -6.34 -4.97
CA ALA A 223 -16.93 -7.14 -5.75
C ALA A 223 -17.28 -7.16 -7.25
N GLU A 224 -18.56 -7.17 -7.61
CA GLU A 224 -19.05 -7.12 -8.98
C GLU A 224 -18.67 -5.80 -9.72
N ALA A 225 -18.38 -4.73 -8.99
CA ALA A 225 -17.93 -3.47 -9.55
C ALA A 225 -16.42 -3.46 -9.91
N LEU A 226 -15.67 -4.47 -9.49
CA LEU A 226 -14.26 -4.65 -9.85
C LEU A 226 -14.18 -5.35 -11.21
N THR A 227 -14.24 -4.59 -12.28
CA THR A 227 -14.31 -5.11 -13.67
C THR A 227 -12.94 -5.34 -14.31
N MET A 228 -11.87 -4.90 -13.66
CA MET A 228 -10.49 -5.09 -14.11
C MET A 228 -9.91 -6.41 -13.62
N PRO A 229 -8.83 -6.93 -14.24
CA PRO A 229 -8.07 -8.05 -13.68
C PRO A 229 -7.57 -7.75 -12.27
N VAL A 230 -7.72 -8.73 -11.36
CA VAL A 230 -7.30 -8.60 -9.95
C VAL A 230 -6.29 -9.69 -9.60
N TYR A 231 -5.20 -9.29 -8.96
CA TYR A 231 -4.23 -10.18 -8.32
C TYR A 231 -4.26 -9.98 -6.81
N VAL A 232 -4.30 -11.07 -6.05
CA VAL A 232 -4.33 -11.05 -4.58
C VAL A 232 -3.20 -11.90 -4.03
N ALA A 233 -2.29 -11.31 -3.28
CA ALA A 233 -1.25 -12.00 -2.53
C ALA A 233 -1.57 -12.02 -1.04
N ILE A 234 -1.64 -13.21 -0.46
CA ILE A 234 -1.88 -13.43 0.96
C ILE A 234 -0.66 -14.10 1.59
N ALA A 235 -0.20 -13.60 2.70
CA ALA A 235 0.89 -14.20 3.46
C ALA A 235 0.49 -15.55 4.07
N GLY A 236 1.38 -16.51 4.00
CA GLY A 236 1.18 -17.84 4.59
C GLY A 236 1.47 -17.88 6.08
N ARG A 237 2.23 -16.89 6.58
CA ARG A 237 2.61 -16.76 8.00
C ARG A 237 2.19 -15.39 8.51
N GLU A 238 1.76 -15.34 9.75
CA GLU A 238 1.49 -14.09 10.49
C GLU A 238 0.62 -13.06 9.70
N SER A 239 -0.28 -13.53 8.81
CA SER A 239 -1.15 -12.68 7.98
C SER A 239 -2.06 -11.80 8.83
N LEU A 240 -2.10 -10.50 8.52
CA LEU A 240 -3.10 -9.55 9.02
C LEU A 240 -4.36 -9.53 8.14
N ALA A 241 -4.25 -9.89 6.87
CA ALA A 241 -5.39 -9.93 5.95
C ALA A 241 -6.39 -11.05 6.27
N GLY A 242 -6.03 -12.03 7.11
CA GLY A 242 -6.87 -13.17 7.48
C GLY A 242 -6.41 -14.52 6.92
N GLY A 243 -5.23 -14.58 6.29
CA GLY A 243 -4.61 -15.80 5.81
C GLY A 243 -5.48 -16.59 4.83
N ARG A 244 -5.51 -17.92 4.97
CA ARG A 244 -6.30 -18.80 4.08
C ARG A 244 -7.78 -18.40 3.96
N LYS A 245 -8.41 -17.96 5.05
CA LYS A 245 -9.81 -17.53 5.02
C LYS A 245 -10.02 -16.32 4.10
N ALA A 246 -9.09 -15.38 4.09
CA ALA A 246 -9.14 -14.22 3.20
C ALA A 246 -8.90 -14.63 1.74
N ALA A 247 -7.99 -15.59 1.48
CA ALA A 247 -7.77 -16.12 0.14
C ALA A 247 -9.01 -16.82 -0.42
N GLU A 248 -9.62 -17.73 0.34
CA GLU A 248 -10.85 -18.42 -0.04
C GLU A 248 -12.00 -17.43 -0.30
N ARG A 249 -12.10 -16.38 0.52
CA ARG A 249 -13.12 -15.35 0.31
C ARG A 249 -12.84 -14.50 -0.93
N ALA A 250 -11.58 -14.24 -1.24
CA ALA A 250 -11.19 -13.54 -2.48
C ALA A 250 -11.57 -14.36 -3.71
N GLU A 251 -11.29 -15.68 -3.71
CA GLU A 251 -11.67 -16.60 -4.80
C GLU A 251 -13.19 -16.68 -4.97
N GLU A 252 -13.95 -16.70 -3.87
CA GLU A 252 -15.42 -16.72 -3.90
C GLU A 252 -16.00 -15.42 -4.49
N LEU A 253 -15.50 -14.26 -4.05
CA LEU A 253 -16.03 -12.96 -4.46
C LEU A 253 -15.56 -12.54 -5.86
N LEU A 254 -14.37 -12.95 -6.26
CA LEU A 254 -13.70 -12.57 -7.51
C LEU A 254 -13.25 -13.83 -8.27
N PRO A 255 -14.16 -14.59 -8.89
CA PRO A 255 -13.83 -15.87 -9.56
C PRO A 255 -12.80 -15.75 -10.68
N GLY A 256 -12.60 -14.53 -11.24
CA GLY A 256 -11.59 -14.24 -12.26
C GLY A 256 -10.26 -13.73 -11.69
N ALA A 257 -10.14 -13.57 -10.37
CA ALA A 257 -8.92 -13.08 -9.77
C ALA A 257 -7.85 -14.19 -9.69
N ARG A 258 -6.59 -13.77 -9.82
CA ARG A 258 -5.45 -14.63 -9.49
C ARG A 258 -5.14 -14.48 -7.99
N VAL A 259 -5.46 -15.48 -7.19
CA VAL A 259 -5.19 -15.49 -5.75
C VAL A 259 -4.01 -16.41 -5.45
N GLN A 260 -3.05 -15.92 -4.68
CA GLN A 260 -1.84 -16.68 -4.34
C GLN A 260 -1.50 -16.54 -2.85
N ILE A 261 -1.27 -17.69 -2.18
CA ILE A 261 -0.72 -17.72 -0.82
C ILE A 261 0.79 -17.86 -0.91
N TRP A 262 1.50 -16.88 -0.38
CA TRP A 262 2.95 -16.82 -0.26
C TRP A 262 3.37 -17.49 1.06
N LYS A 263 3.71 -18.77 0.99
CA LYS A 263 3.80 -19.67 2.15
C LYS A 263 4.73 -19.18 3.26
N ASP A 264 5.87 -18.62 2.88
CA ASP A 264 6.93 -18.22 3.82
C ASP A 264 6.87 -16.73 4.18
N ALA A 265 6.10 -15.95 3.42
CA ALA A 265 5.92 -14.52 3.66
C ALA A 265 5.05 -14.23 4.87
N THR A 266 5.33 -13.10 5.52
CA THR A 266 4.56 -12.50 6.60
C THR A 266 3.75 -11.29 6.08
N HIS A 267 3.17 -10.49 6.99
CA HIS A 267 2.51 -9.24 6.60
C HIS A 267 3.44 -8.27 5.86
N SER A 268 4.76 -8.39 6.05
CA SER A 268 5.79 -7.63 5.31
C SER A 268 6.05 -8.17 3.89
N LEU A 269 5.14 -8.95 3.33
CA LEU A 269 5.25 -9.64 2.04
C LEU A 269 5.85 -8.78 0.91
N PRO A 270 5.43 -7.52 0.67
CA PRO A 270 6.02 -6.73 -0.42
C PRO A 270 7.52 -6.52 -0.27
N MET A 271 7.99 -6.32 0.96
CA MET A 271 9.39 -6.06 1.26
C MET A 271 10.22 -7.34 1.23
N GLN A 272 9.64 -8.45 1.70
CA GLN A 272 10.31 -9.77 1.75
C GLN A 272 10.46 -10.41 0.38
N GLU A 273 9.48 -10.20 -0.51
CA GLU A 273 9.33 -10.92 -1.78
C GLU A 273 9.36 -10.00 -3.00
N ALA A 274 10.10 -8.87 -2.93
CA ALA A 274 10.05 -7.83 -3.94
C ALA A 274 10.38 -8.35 -5.36
N GLU A 275 11.50 -9.05 -5.53
CA GLU A 275 11.90 -9.63 -6.82
C GLU A 275 10.97 -10.75 -7.31
N PRO A 276 10.59 -11.75 -6.49
CA PRO A 276 9.59 -12.74 -6.88
C PRO A 276 8.24 -12.12 -7.23
N LEU A 277 7.80 -11.08 -6.52
CA LEU A 277 6.58 -10.33 -6.83
C LEU A 277 6.68 -9.67 -8.20
N ALA A 278 7.78 -8.98 -8.51
CA ALA A 278 7.98 -8.34 -9.81
C ALA A 278 7.88 -9.38 -10.96
N GLN A 279 8.50 -10.56 -10.79
CA GLN A 279 8.44 -11.65 -11.77
C GLN A 279 7.03 -12.21 -11.99
N VAL A 280 6.18 -12.19 -10.97
CA VAL A 280 4.78 -12.64 -11.06
C VAL A 280 3.87 -11.55 -11.62
N LEU A 281 4.11 -10.30 -11.24
CA LEU A 281 3.22 -9.18 -11.56
C LEU A 281 3.45 -8.65 -12.98
N GLU A 282 4.67 -8.67 -13.49
CA GLU A 282 4.95 -8.16 -14.84
C GLU A 282 4.15 -8.89 -15.94
N PRO A 283 4.13 -10.25 -16.00
CA PRO A 283 3.25 -10.95 -16.94
C PRO A 283 1.76 -10.70 -16.69
N PHE A 284 1.34 -10.51 -15.44
CA PHE A 284 -0.04 -10.21 -15.09
C PHE A 284 -0.45 -8.83 -15.67
N TRP A 285 0.38 -7.81 -15.54
CA TRP A 285 0.11 -6.49 -16.10
C TRP A 285 0.08 -6.48 -17.63
N HIS A 286 1.03 -7.17 -18.27
CA HIS A 286 1.01 -7.34 -19.74
C HIS A 286 -0.27 -8.00 -20.22
N GLN A 287 -0.73 -9.05 -19.52
CA GLN A 287 -1.99 -9.70 -19.85
C GLN A 287 -3.18 -8.74 -19.69
N ALA A 288 -3.21 -7.93 -18.63
CA ALA A 288 -4.25 -6.95 -18.40
C ALA A 288 -4.29 -5.84 -19.46
N GLU A 289 -3.15 -5.48 -20.04
CA GLU A 289 -3.06 -4.53 -21.16
C GLU A 289 -3.55 -5.12 -22.48
N SER A 290 -3.26 -6.40 -22.71
CA SER A 290 -3.61 -7.11 -23.96
C SER A 290 -5.09 -7.50 -24.05
N ALA A 291 -5.83 -7.52 -22.94
CA ALA A 291 -7.22 -8.01 -22.87
C ALA A 291 -8.27 -6.96 -23.25
N ARG A 292 -7.90 -5.78 -23.74
CA ARG A 292 -8.83 -4.67 -24.10
C ARG A 292 -8.65 -4.20 -25.54
#